data_457c2161016547f114eb351acebe48aa
#
_entry.id   457c2161016547f114eb351acebe48aa
#
_cell.length_a   1.000
_cell.length_b   1.000
_cell.length_c   1.000
_cell.angle_alpha   90.00
_cell.angle_beta   90.00
_cell.angle_gamma   90.00
#
_symmetry.space_group_name_H-M   'P 1'
#
loop_
_entity.id
_entity.type
_entity.pdbx_description
1 polymer ?
#
loop_
_entity_poly.entity_id
_entity_poly.type
_entity_poly.pdbx_seq_one_letter_code
_entity_poly.pdbx_strand_id
1 'polypeptide(L)'
;MGATKRIAVIVRDRQGEALRVSGGLTLADDTIEVFVLDGKLDKNDPEIAKPLELVTELDLKVYSNNPENGFTAISLEDMARKLLEYDIVVPY
;
A
#
# COMPACT_ATOMS: atom_id res chain seq x y z
N MET A 1 3.12 -24.40 11.41
CA MET A 1 2.89 -22.99 11.18
C MET A 1 3.81 -22.45 10.12
N GLY A 2 3.28 -21.84 9.11
CA GLY A 2 4.06 -21.28 8.03
C GLY A 2 4.76 -19.99 8.44
N ALA A 3 5.81 -19.63 7.73
CA ALA A 3 6.45 -18.34 7.90
C ALA A 3 5.50 -17.22 7.44
N THR A 4 5.52 -16.10 8.14
CA THR A 4 4.81 -14.92 7.67
C THR A 4 5.43 -14.43 6.37
N LYS A 5 4.57 -13.99 5.45
CA LYS A 5 5.00 -13.43 4.18
C LYS A 5 5.00 -11.92 4.23
N ARG A 6 5.89 -11.33 3.47
CA ARG A 6 5.92 -9.88 3.28
C ARG A 6 5.28 -9.58 1.93
N ILE A 7 4.22 -8.79 1.96
CA ILE A 7 3.43 -8.48 0.77
C ILE A 7 3.47 -6.98 0.50
N ALA A 8 3.83 -6.60 -0.73
CA ALA A 8 3.80 -5.23 -1.18
C ALA A 8 2.60 -5.03 -2.10
N VAL A 9 1.73 -4.09 -1.79
CA VAL A 9 0.60 -3.71 -2.65
C VAL A 9 0.95 -2.40 -3.33
N ILE A 10 0.95 -2.41 -4.66
CA ILE A 10 1.27 -1.24 -5.47
C ILE A 10 -0.02 -0.55 -5.90
N VAL A 11 -0.19 0.70 -5.51
CA VAL A 11 -1.38 1.49 -5.82
C VAL A 11 -1.04 2.49 -6.92
N ARG A 12 -1.57 2.28 -8.11
CA ARG A 12 -1.37 3.17 -9.27
C ARG A 12 -2.69 3.58 -9.88
N ASP A 13 -3.30 2.68 -10.64
CA ASP A 13 -4.50 2.98 -11.43
C ASP A 13 -5.79 2.66 -10.71
N ARG A 14 -5.82 1.56 -9.99
CA ARG A 14 -7.00 1.10 -9.25
C ARG A 14 -6.85 1.38 -7.76
N GLN A 15 -6.78 2.65 -7.42
CA GLN A 15 -6.42 3.08 -6.07
C GLN A 15 -7.37 2.55 -4.99
N GLY A 16 -8.66 2.73 -5.17
CA GLY A 16 -9.65 2.29 -4.19
C GLY A 16 -9.65 0.77 -4.00
N GLU A 17 -9.53 0.03 -5.08
CA GLU A 17 -9.49 -1.43 -5.05
C GLU A 17 -8.21 -1.92 -4.37
N ALA A 18 -7.08 -1.32 -4.69
CA ALA A 18 -5.80 -1.68 -4.08
C ALA A 18 -5.82 -1.48 -2.56
N LEU A 19 -6.38 -0.38 -2.11
CA LEU A 19 -6.49 -0.08 -0.68
C LEU A 19 -7.43 -1.06 0.02
N ARG A 20 -8.53 -1.43 -0.61
CA ARG A 20 -9.45 -2.42 -0.06
C ARG A 20 -8.80 -3.80 0.08
N VAL A 21 -8.06 -4.21 -0.94
CA VAL A 21 -7.34 -5.48 -0.92
C VAL A 21 -6.29 -5.48 0.18
N SER A 22 -5.57 -4.36 0.35
CA SER A 22 -4.58 -4.22 1.42
C SER A 22 -5.19 -4.48 2.79
N GLY A 23 -6.34 -3.87 3.07
CA GLY A 23 -7.06 -4.08 4.32
C GLY A 23 -7.50 -5.53 4.51
N GLY A 24 -7.99 -6.17 3.44
CA GLY A 24 -8.42 -7.56 3.49
C GLY A 24 -7.29 -8.55 3.73
N LEU A 25 -6.10 -8.26 3.20
CA LEU A 25 -4.94 -9.13 3.36
C LEU A 25 -4.46 -9.19 4.81
N THR A 26 -4.76 -8.19 5.62
CA THR A 26 -4.34 -8.17 7.03
C THR A 26 -5.06 -9.21 7.88
N LEU A 27 -6.06 -9.88 7.36
CA LEU A 27 -6.73 -10.97 8.06
C LEU A 27 -5.83 -12.19 8.20
N ALA A 28 -4.77 -12.27 7.40
CA ALA A 28 -3.71 -13.26 7.56
C ALA A 28 -2.59 -12.69 8.44
N ASP A 29 -1.68 -13.53 8.90
CA ASP A 29 -0.55 -13.10 9.75
C ASP A 29 0.60 -12.48 8.93
N ASP A 30 0.34 -12.05 7.72
CA ASP A 30 1.35 -11.52 6.83
C ASP A 30 1.61 -10.03 7.09
N THR A 31 2.80 -9.59 6.74
CA THR A 31 3.17 -8.17 6.80
C THR A 31 2.78 -7.51 5.48
N ILE A 32 1.94 -6.50 5.56
CA ILE A 32 1.46 -5.77 4.37
C ILE A 32 2.04 -4.37 4.38
N GLU A 33 2.65 -3.97 3.28
CA GLU A 33 3.10 -2.60 3.08
C GLU A 33 2.52 -2.07 1.76
N VAL A 34 2.15 -0.80 1.74
CA VAL A 34 1.44 -0.19 0.62
C VAL A 34 2.32 0.88 -0.03
N PHE A 35 2.43 0.83 -1.35
CA PHE A 35 3.20 1.79 -2.13
C PHE A 35 2.27 2.55 -3.07
N VAL A 36 2.07 3.83 -2.81
CA VAL A 36 1.24 4.69 -3.67
C VAL A 36 2.15 5.41 -4.66
N LEU A 37 2.01 5.08 -5.94
CA LEU A 37 2.92 5.56 -6.97
C LEU A 37 2.30 6.65 -7.83
N ASP A 38 3.12 7.66 -8.13
CA ASP A 38 2.87 8.73 -9.10
C ASP A 38 1.66 9.59 -8.81
N GLY A 39 0.48 9.00 -8.75
CA GLY A 39 -0.76 9.75 -8.59
C GLY A 39 -1.02 10.19 -7.15
N LYS A 40 -1.77 11.26 -7.02
CA LYS A 40 -2.27 11.72 -5.73
C LYS A 40 -3.57 10.99 -5.43
N LEU A 41 -3.70 10.50 -4.19
CA LEU A 41 -4.96 9.91 -3.74
C LEU A 41 -5.99 11.01 -3.50
N ASP A 42 -7.17 10.85 -4.07
CA ASP A 42 -8.28 11.78 -3.84
C ASP A 42 -8.98 11.40 -2.53
N LYS A 43 -8.56 12.05 -1.46
CA LYS A 43 -9.09 11.79 -0.12
C LYS A 43 -10.53 12.28 0.05
N ASN A 44 -11.05 13.01 -0.92
CA ASN A 44 -12.45 13.46 -0.93
C ASN A 44 -13.37 12.42 -1.59
N ASP A 45 -12.80 11.46 -2.32
CA ASP A 45 -13.57 10.38 -2.93
C ASP A 45 -13.81 9.27 -1.89
N PRO A 46 -15.08 8.97 -1.54
CA PRO A 46 -15.36 7.95 -0.53
C PRO A 46 -14.89 6.56 -0.92
N GLU A 47 -14.74 6.26 -2.21
CA GLU A 47 -14.20 4.97 -2.65
C GLU A 47 -12.70 4.83 -2.34
N ILE A 48 -12.02 5.94 -2.12
CA ILE A 48 -10.62 5.98 -1.72
C ILE A 48 -10.51 6.25 -0.22
N ALA A 49 -11.27 7.22 0.28
CA ALA A 49 -11.19 7.63 1.68
C ALA A 49 -11.52 6.51 2.66
N LYS A 50 -12.56 5.73 2.39
CA LYS A 50 -12.97 4.63 3.29
C LYS A 50 -11.93 3.52 3.38
N PRO A 51 -11.42 2.97 2.26
CA PRO A 51 -10.36 1.96 2.35
C PRO A 51 -9.07 2.53 2.92
N LEU A 52 -8.75 3.78 2.65
CA LEU A 52 -7.56 4.43 3.21
C LEU A 52 -7.67 4.55 4.72
N GLU A 53 -8.85 4.89 5.23
CA GLU A 53 -9.12 4.95 6.65
C GLU A 53 -8.88 3.59 7.30
N LEU A 54 -9.35 2.52 6.69
CA LEU A 54 -9.11 1.15 7.17
C LEU A 54 -7.62 0.82 7.21
N VAL A 55 -6.89 1.14 6.16
CA VAL A 55 -5.44 0.93 6.08
C VAL A 55 -4.74 1.68 7.22
N THR A 56 -5.17 2.89 7.50
CA THR A 56 -4.62 3.72 8.58
C THR A 56 -4.95 3.13 9.96
N GLU A 57 -6.17 2.68 10.15
CA GLU A 57 -6.61 2.05 11.42
C GLU A 57 -5.87 0.76 11.71
N LEU A 58 -5.50 0.01 10.67
CA LEU A 58 -4.74 -1.23 10.80
C LEU A 58 -3.23 -0.98 10.96
N ASP A 59 -2.85 0.29 10.96
CA ASP A 59 -1.45 0.71 11.17
C ASP A 59 -0.50 0.16 10.09
N LEU A 60 -0.98 0.01 8.89
CA LEU A 60 -0.15 -0.44 7.77
C LEU A 60 0.81 0.66 7.33
N LYS A 61 2.02 0.29 6.98
CA LYS A 61 2.98 1.26 6.44
C LYS A 61 2.60 1.62 5.02
N VAL A 62 2.53 2.92 4.75
CA VAL A 62 2.22 3.45 3.43
C VAL A 62 3.35 4.34 2.96
N TYR A 63 3.87 4.06 1.79
CA TYR A 63 4.93 4.83 1.15
C TYR A 63 4.40 5.48 -0.11
N SER A 64 4.98 6.60 -0.50
CA SER A 64 4.63 7.26 -1.75
C SER A 64 5.82 8.04 -2.30
N ASN A 65 5.93 8.07 -3.63
CA ASN A 65 6.88 8.94 -4.30
C ASN A 65 6.27 10.32 -4.60
N ASN A 66 4.99 10.53 -4.25
CA ASN A 66 4.33 11.82 -4.40
C ASN A 66 4.19 12.48 -3.03
N PRO A 67 4.92 13.60 -2.77
CA PRO A 67 4.89 14.24 -1.45
C PRO A 67 3.52 14.80 -1.06
N GLU A 68 2.64 15.03 -2.03
CA GLU A 68 1.29 15.54 -1.76
C GLU A 68 0.41 14.51 -1.04
N ASN A 69 0.77 13.23 -1.08
CA ASN A 69 0.01 12.18 -0.38
C ASN A 69 0.24 12.18 1.12
N GLY A 70 1.31 12.79 1.60
CA GLY A 70 1.57 12.90 3.04
C GLY A 70 2.01 11.63 3.73
N PHE A 71 2.39 10.61 2.97
CA PHE A 71 2.90 9.35 3.50
C PHE A 71 4.42 9.37 3.60
N THR A 72 5.01 8.27 4.06
CA THR A 72 6.46 8.13 4.10
C THR A 72 7.02 8.25 2.69
N ALA A 73 7.93 9.20 2.50
CA ALA A 73 8.51 9.45 1.19
C ALA A 73 9.44 8.32 0.76
N ILE A 74 9.33 7.91 -0.48
CA ILE A 74 10.23 6.92 -1.07
C ILE A 74 10.42 7.27 -2.54
N SER A 75 11.66 7.17 -3.04
CA SER A 75 11.93 7.33 -4.45
C SER A 75 11.60 6.05 -5.21
N LEU A 76 11.38 6.15 -6.52
CA LEU A 76 11.16 4.95 -7.34
C LEU A 76 12.35 4.00 -7.29
N GLU A 77 13.56 4.54 -7.21
CA GLU A 77 14.78 3.75 -7.11
C GLU A 77 14.83 2.95 -5.80
N ASP A 78 14.56 3.62 -4.70
CA ASP A 78 14.56 2.98 -3.38
C ASP A 78 13.43 1.95 -3.28
N MET A 79 12.27 2.24 -3.87
CA MET A 79 11.17 1.31 -3.92
C MET A 79 11.54 0.05 -4.69
N ALA A 80 12.21 0.20 -5.83
CA ALA A 80 12.64 -0.94 -6.63
C ALA A 80 13.54 -1.88 -5.83
N ARG A 81 14.46 -1.32 -5.04
CA ARG A 81 15.31 -2.11 -4.15
C ARG A 81 14.51 -2.79 -3.05
N LYS A 82 13.59 -2.05 -2.44
CA LYS A 82 12.79 -2.54 -1.33
C LYS A 82 11.87 -3.67 -1.77
N LEU A 83 11.34 -3.62 -2.99
CA LEU A 83 10.46 -4.67 -3.52
C LEU A 83 11.13 -6.03 -3.60
N LEU A 84 12.46 -6.08 -3.66
CA LEU A 84 13.20 -7.34 -3.65
C LEU A 84 13.10 -8.08 -2.31
N GLU A 85 12.70 -7.38 -1.26
CA GLU A 85 12.57 -7.95 0.08
C GLU A 85 11.20 -8.59 0.33
N TYR A 86 10.27 -8.46 -0.61
CA TYR A 86 8.91 -8.97 -0.46
C TYR A 86 8.76 -10.33 -1.13
N ASP A 87 7.95 -11.17 -0.52
CA ASP A 87 7.62 -12.49 -1.07
C ASP A 87 6.60 -12.37 -2.20
N ILE A 88 5.68 -11.42 -2.07
CA ILE A 88 4.61 -11.21 -3.04
C ILE A 88 4.50 -9.72 -3.32
N VAL A 89 4.33 -9.37 -4.60
CA VAL A 89 4.04 -8.00 -5.03
C VAL A 89 2.73 -8.04 -5.80
N VAL A 90 1.75 -7.26 -5.33
CA VAL A 90 0.41 -7.20 -5.94
C VAL A 90 0.25 -5.85 -6.63
N PRO A 91 0.29 -5.78 -7.96
CA PRO A 91 0.14 -4.53 -8.69
C PRO A 91 -1.32 -4.20 -9.00
N TYR A 92 -1.67 -2.93 -8.82
CA TYR A 92 -2.97 -2.39 -9.22
C TYR A 92 -2.78 -1.10 -10.08
#